data_d4611d94a00d7b70a670d32d05b45909
#
_entry.id   d4611d94a00d7b70a670d32d05b45909
#
_cell.length_a   1.000
_cell.length_b   1.000
_cell.length_c   1.000
_cell.angle_alpha   90.00
_cell.angle_beta   90.00
_cell.angle_gamma   90.00
#
_symmetry.space_group_name_H-M   'P 1'
#
loop_
_entity.id
_entity.type
_entity.pdbx_description
1 polymer ?
#
loop_
_entity_poly.entity_id
_entity_poly.type
_entity_poly.pdbx_seq_one_letter_code
_entity_poly.pdbx_strand_id
1 'polypeptide(L)' 'MLYLEMPENFPTFPPKGRFVTPVFHTNVNRHGRICHSIFDRDWTTVTTLKNVLDTVYGLLLHAEIGDAV' A
#
# COMPACT_ATOMS: atom_id res chain seq x y z
N MET A 1 -8.07 -9.16 0.55
CA MET A 1 -7.19 -9.29 1.73
C MET A 1 -5.85 -8.62 1.46
N LEU A 2 -5.42 -7.83 2.39
CA LEU A 2 -4.14 -7.12 2.29
C LEU A 2 -3.05 -7.94 2.98
N TYR A 3 -1.91 -8.08 2.32
CA TYR A 3 -0.76 -8.78 2.85
C TYR A 3 0.39 -7.80 2.97
N LEU A 4 0.97 -7.69 4.15
CA LEU A 4 2.14 -6.84 4.39
C LEU A 4 3.33 -7.74 4.65
N GLU A 5 4.37 -7.55 3.86
CA GLU A 5 5.59 -8.31 4.00
C GLU A 5 6.64 -7.42 4.66
N MET A 6 7.10 -7.83 5.83
CA MET A 6 8.08 -7.04 6.59
C MET A 6 9.48 -7.42 6.17
N PRO A 7 10.34 -6.45 5.87
CA PRO A 7 11.73 -6.78 5.59
C PRO A 7 12.45 -7.12 6.88
N GLU A 8 13.57 -7.79 6.73
CA GLU A 8 14.38 -8.18 7.86
C GLU A 8 14.84 -6.98 8.68
N ASN A 9 15.12 -5.89 8.01
CA ASN A 9 15.61 -4.68 8.67
C ASN A 9 14.50 -3.63 8.85
N PHE A 10 13.27 -4.07 9.01
CA PHE A 10 12.19 -3.21 9.43
C PHE A 10 12.49 -2.70 10.84
N PRO A 11 12.27 -1.45 11.20
CA PRO A 11 11.56 -0.43 10.42
C PRO A 11 12.48 0.51 9.63
N THR A 12 13.75 0.19 9.49
CA THR A 12 14.65 1.02 8.71
C THR A 12 14.16 1.05 7.26
N PHE A 13 13.70 -0.09 6.78
CA PHE A 13 13.11 -0.17 5.45
C PHE A 13 11.61 -0.46 5.58
N PRO A 14 10.81 0.01 4.61
CA PRO A 14 9.36 -0.13 4.71
C PRO A 14 8.89 -1.55 4.41
N PRO A 15 7.68 -1.88 4.84
CA PRO A 15 7.07 -3.13 4.40
C PRO A 15 6.66 -3.03 2.94
N LYS A 16 6.37 -4.16 2.33
CA LYS A 16 5.77 -4.21 1.01
C LYS A 16 4.33 -4.62 1.19
N GLY A 17 3.43 -3.97 0.46
CA GLY A 17 2.01 -4.28 0.58
C GLY A 17 1.46 -4.79 -0.73
N ARG A 18 0.62 -5.80 -0.67
CA ARG A 18 -0.09 -6.25 -1.86
C ARG A 18 -1.43 -6.84 -1.48
N PHE A 19 -2.33 -6.79 -2.44
CA PHE A 19 -3.63 -7.40 -2.27
C PHE A 19 -3.61 -8.81 -2.84
N VAL A 20 -4.14 -9.73 -2.07
CA VAL A 20 -4.28 -11.10 -2.52
C VAL A 20 -5.46 -11.20 -3.47
N THR A 21 -6.50 -10.42 -3.17
CA THR A 21 -7.70 -10.38 -4.01
C THR A 21 -7.48 -9.33 -5.10
N PRO A 22 -7.96 -9.54 -6.32
CA PRO A 22 -7.81 -8.54 -7.37
C PRO A 22 -8.42 -7.21 -7.00
N VAL A 23 -7.67 -6.13 -7.24
CA VAL A 23 -8.12 -4.77 -6.99
C VAL A 23 -7.75 -3.94 -8.21
N PHE A 24 -8.72 -3.23 -8.76
CA PHE A 24 -8.48 -2.36 -9.89
C PHE A 24 -8.29 -0.94 -9.40
N HIS A 25 -7.06 -0.48 -9.42
CA HIS A 25 -6.70 0.83 -8.93
C HIS A 25 -5.39 1.25 -9.57
N THR A 26 -5.24 2.54 -9.83
CA THR A 26 -4.02 3.03 -10.47
C THR A 26 -2.78 2.78 -9.64
N ASN A 27 -2.94 2.69 -8.32
CA ASN A 27 -1.81 2.43 -7.42
C ASN A 27 -1.60 0.96 -7.11
N VAL A 28 -2.31 0.07 -7.81
CA VAL A 28 -2.16 -1.37 -7.59
C VAL A 28 -1.87 -2.01 -8.93
N ASN A 29 -0.73 -2.71 -9.02
CA ASN A 29 -0.38 -3.33 -10.29
C ASN A 29 -1.13 -4.65 -10.47
N ARG A 30 -0.93 -5.30 -11.60
CA ARG A 30 -1.67 -6.52 -11.93
C ARG A 30 -1.35 -7.69 -11.01
N HIS A 31 -0.24 -7.59 -10.26
CA HIS A 31 0.13 -8.63 -9.29
C HIS A 31 -0.39 -8.30 -7.90
N GLY A 32 -1.15 -7.21 -7.77
CA GLY A 32 -1.72 -6.81 -6.49
C GLY A 32 -0.79 -5.95 -5.66
N ARG A 33 0.39 -5.62 -6.16
CA ARG A 33 1.35 -4.84 -5.39
C ARG A 33 0.94 -3.37 -5.36
N ILE A 34 0.97 -2.79 -4.17
CA ILE A 34 0.60 -1.40 -3.98
C ILE A 34 1.81 -0.52 -4.27
N CYS A 35 1.62 0.42 -5.19
CA CYS A 35 2.66 1.37 -5.57
C CYS A 35 2.27 2.74 -5.03
N HIS A 36 2.82 3.10 -3.89
CA HIS A 36 2.55 4.38 -3.25
C HIS A 36 3.79 4.81 -2.50
N SER A 37 4.00 6.12 -2.40
CA SER A 37 5.20 6.65 -1.78
C SER A 37 5.37 6.26 -0.31
N ILE A 38 4.26 5.94 0.37
CA ILE A 38 4.36 5.52 1.77
C ILE A 38 5.16 4.24 1.92
N PHE A 39 5.26 3.45 0.84
CA PHE A 39 6.01 2.20 0.86
C PHE A 39 7.44 2.38 0.35
N ASP A 40 7.84 3.59 0.01
CA ASP A 40 9.23 3.84 -0.40
C ASP A 40 9.71 5.21 0.07
N ARG A 41 9.65 6.24 -0.74
CA ARG A 41 10.34 7.50 -0.43
C ARG A 41 9.73 8.27 0.75
N ASP A 42 8.47 8.06 1.07
CA ASP A 42 7.84 8.73 2.20
C ASP A 42 7.88 7.91 3.48
N TRP A 43 8.48 6.74 3.43
CA TRP A 43 8.65 5.93 4.62
C TRP A 43 9.74 6.51 5.50
N THR A 44 9.49 6.53 6.80
CA THR A 44 10.52 6.89 7.78
C THR A 44 10.43 5.90 8.93
N THR A 45 11.44 5.88 9.78
CA THR A 45 11.44 4.95 10.90
C THR A 45 10.35 5.26 11.93
N VAL A 46 9.77 6.44 11.88
CA VAL A 46 8.67 6.79 12.79
C VAL A 46 7.30 6.58 12.15
N THR A 47 7.25 6.16 10.89
CA THR A 47 6.00 5.79 10.26
C THR A 47 5.51 4.51 10.91
N THR A 48 4.24 4.45 11.26
CA THR A 48 3.69 3.29 11.92
C THR A 48 2.86 2.46 10.94
N LEU A 49 2.62 1.20 11.31
CA LEU A 49 1.74 0.36 10.52
C LEU A 49 0.34 0.95 10.44
N LYS A 50 -0.10 1.65 11.46
CA LYS A 50 -1.39 2.31 11.41
C LYS A 50 -1.40 3.36 10.30
N ASN A 51 -0.32 4.12 10.15
CA ASN A 51 -0.22 5.10 9.07
C ASN A 51 -0.32 4.42 7.72
N VAL A 52 0.35 3.29 7.57
CA VAL A 52 0.31 2.54 6.31
C VAL A 52 -1.11 2.06 6.04
N LEU A 53 -1.74 1.48 7.04
CA LEU A 53 -3.10 0.97 6.87
C LEU A 53 -4.09 2.10 6.57
N ASP A 54 -3.94 3.24 7.23
CA ASP A 54 -4.80 4.39 6.96
C ASP A 54 -4.61 4.88 5.53
N THR A 55 -3.37 4.87 5.04
CA THR A 55 -3.09 5.28 3.68
C THR A 55 -3.74 4.33 2.68
N VAL A 56 -3.60 3.03 2.91
CA VAL A 56 -4.19 2.03 2.03
C VAL A 56 -5.72 2.15 2.04
N TYR A 57 -6.28 2.36 3.21
CA TYR A 57 -7.72 2.53 3.32
C TYR A 57 -8.17 3.76 2.51
N GLY A 58 -7.40 4.84 2.60
CA GLY A 58 -7.70 6.03 1.82
C GLY A 58 -7.64 5.77 0.33
N LEU A 59 -6.67 4.98 -0.12
CA LEU A 59 -6.60 4.62 -1.52
C LEU A 59 -7.86 3.89 -1.96
N LEU A 60 -8.34 2.97 -1.14
CA LEU A 60 -9.53 2.21 -1.48
C LEU A 60 -10.78 3.07 -1.49
N LEU A 61 -10.87 4.04 -0.58
CA LEU A 61 -12.00 4.95 -0.58
C LEU A 61 -12.02 5.81 -1.83
N HIS A 62 -10.86 6.13 -2.33
CA HIS A 62 -10.73 6.92 -3.55
C HIS A 62 -10.47 6.07 -4.76
N ALA A 63 -10.69 4.79 -4.63
CA ALA A 63 -10.60 3.90 -5.76
C ALA A 63 -11.56 4.45 -6.78
N GLU A 64 -11.14 4.48 -7.92
CA GLU A 64 -11.73 5.26 -8.80
C GLU A 64 -12.84 4.71 -9.41
N ILE A 65 -13.75 4.50 -8.63
CA ILE A 65 -14.96 4.08 -9.10
C ILE A 65 -15.37 4.88 -10.26
N GLY A 66 -15.28 6.14 -10.13
CA GLY A 66 -15.65 6.98 -11.20
C GLY A 66 -14.67 6.95 -12.32
N ASP A 67 -13.46 6.72 -11.94
CA ASP A 67 -12.42 6.80 -12.92
C ASP A 67 -12.26 5.58 -13.68
N ALA A 68 -12.84 4.56 -13.22
CA ALA A 68 -12.75 3.31 -13.90
C ALA A 68 -13.39 3.38 -15.25
N VAL A 69 -14.03 4.42 -15.52
CA VAL A 69 -14.66 4.55 -16.81
C VAL A 69 -13.72 5.01 -17.87
#